data_d86a3451ed42ccb759a60e27fec88e3a
#
_entry.id   d86a3451ed42ccb759a60e27fec88e3a
#
_cell.length_a   1.000
_cell.length_b   1.000
_cell.length_c   1.000
_cell.angle_alpha   90.00
_cell.angle_beta   90.00
_cell.angle_gamma   90.00
#
_symmetry.space_group_name_H-M   'P 1'
#
loop_
_entity.id
_entity.type
_entity.pdbx_description
1 polymer ?
#
loop_
_entity_poly.entity_id
_entity_poly.type
_entity_poly.pdbx_seq_one_letter_code
_entity_poly.pdbx_strand_id
1 'polypeptide(L)'
;MPTVRTVIVIDRDLPKGLAANAAAVLAHGFGSRVPGLVGPDFEDAAGASHPGLIPLGLPVLGAEAAALPVLRSAAVERGLVVVDLPAAGQQTTDYDAFRAAVAEASVAELRYLAILVSGPPKTVRKLTGSLGLLR
;
A
#
# COMPACT_ATOMS: atom_id res chain seq x y z
N MET A 1 6.70 -21.19 0.37
CA MET A 1 6.42 -19.74 0.52
C MET A 1 5.60 -19.53 1.79
N PRO A 2 6.04 -18.68 2.69
CA PRO A 2 5.16 -18.32 3.77
C PRO A 2 3.92 -17.62 3.18
N THR A 3 2.75 -18.01 3.68
CA THR A 3 1.51 -17.42 3.22
C THR A 3 1.39 -16.04 3.87
N VAL A 4 1.24 -15.02 3.05
CA VAL A 4 1.01 -13.66 3.51
C VAL A 4 -0.26 -13.11 2.86
N ARG A 5 -0.87 -12.17 3.53
CA ARG A 5 -1.93 -11.35 2.96
C ARG A 5 -1.42 -9.92 2.88
N THR A 6 -1.58 -9.31 1.73
CA THR A 6 -1.18 -7.93 1.49
C THR A 6 -2.39 -7.15 1.02
N VAL A 7 -2.66 -6.03 1.66
CA VAL A 7 -3.78 -5.16 1.29
C VAL A 7 -3.31 -3.72 1.21
N ILE A 8 -3.93 -2.95 0.33
CA ILE A 8 -3.75 -1.52 0.23
C ILE A 8 -5.04 -0.88 0.72
N VAL A 9 -4.92 0.10 1.62
CA VAL A 9 -6.08 0.83 2.15
C VAL A 9 -5.92 2.29 1.76
N ILE A 10 -6.89 2.82 1.04
CA ILE A 10 -6.85 4.17 0.46
C ILE A 10 -7.97 5.01 1.05
N ASP A 11 -7.68 6.30 1.28
CA ASP A 11 -8.71 7.29 1.59
C ASP A 11 -9.77 7.24 0.48
N ARG A 12 -10.97 6.80 0.85
CA ARG A 12 -12.07 6.57 -0.11
C ARG A 12 -12.57 7.81 -0.81
N ASP A 13 -12.21 8.98 -0.30
CA ASP A 13 -12.63 10.25 -0.90
C ASP A 13 -11.62 10.80 -1.91
N LEU A 14 -10.51 10.10 -2.15
CA LEU A 14 -9.56 10.51 -3.17
C LEU A 14 -10.14 10.40 -4.57
N PRO A 15 -9.86 11.38 -5.43
CA PRO A 15 -10.18 11.23 -6.87
C PRO A 15 -9.51 9.99 -7.45
N LYS A 16 -10.15 9.41 -8.46
CA LYS A 16 -9.73 8.14 -9.07
C LYS A 16 -8.24 8.11 -9.45
N GLY A 17 -7.76 9.17 -10.11
CA GLY A 17 -6.35 9.22 -10.55
C GLY A 17 -5.38 9.24 -9.38
N LEU A 18 -5.70 9.97 -8.31
CA LEU A 18 -4.86 10.02 -7.12
C LEU A 18 -4.89 8.70 -6.37
N ALA A 19 -6.04 8.04 -6.31
CA ALA A 19 -6.15 6.72 -5.70
C ALA A 19 -5.32 5.69 -6.45
N ALA A 20 -5.39 5.69 -7.78
CA ALA A 20 -4.59 4.80 -8.61
C ALA A 20 -3.09 5.03 -8.43
N ASN A 21 -2.69 6.31 -8.40
CA ASN A 21 -1.29 6.68 -8.16
C ASN A 21 -0.82 6.19 -6.79
N ALA A 22 -1.62 6.40 -5.75
CA ALA A 22 -1.29 5.95 -4.40
C ALA A 22 -1.06 4.44 -4.36
N ALA A 23 -1.94 3.66 -4.98
CA ALA A 23 -1.79 2.21 -5.04
C ALA A 23 -0.48 1.80 -5.74
N ALA A 24 -0.18 2.44 -6.87
CA ALA A 24 1.03 2.14 -7.64
C ALA A 24 2.30 2.46 -6.85
N VAL A 25 2.34 3.61 -6.20
CA VAL A 25 3.49 4.04 -5.38
C VAL A 25 3.73 3.08 -4.22
N LEU A 26 2.67 2.69 -3.51
CA LEU A 26 2.79 1.77 -2.39
C LEU A 26 3.21 0.37 -2.83
N ALA A 27 2.65 -0.13 -3.92
CA ALA A 27 3.02 -1.44 -4.44
C ALA A 27 4.48 -1.49 -4.86
N HIS A 28 4.98 -0.43 -5.50
CA HIS A 28 6.38 -0.33 -5.90
C HIS A 28 7.31 -0.31 -4.67
N GLY A 29 6.97 0.48 -3.65
CA GLY A 29 7.73 0.52 -2.41
C GLY A 29 7.75 -0.82 -1.68
N PHE A 30 6.61 -1.51 -1.67
CA PHE A 30 6.51 -2.84 -1.09
C PHE A 30 7.42 -3.83 -1.82
N GLY A 31 7.45 -3.78 -3.15
CA GLY A 31 8.29 -4.67 -3.95
C GLY A 31 9.78 -4.54 -3.63
N SER A 32 10.23 -3.34 -3.25
CA SER A 32 11.62 -3.13 -2.86
C SER A 32 11.93 -3.64 -1.45
N ARG A 33 10.90 -3.75 -0.60
CA ARG A 33 11.06 -4.25 0.78
C ARG A 33 11.02 -5.77 0.86
N VAL A 34 10.33 -6.41 -0.07
CA VAL A 34 10.15 -7.86 -0.08
C VAL A 34 10.53 -8.37 -1.47
N PRO A 35 11.81 -8.68 -1.68
CA PRO A 35 12.28 -9.14 -2.99
C PRO A 35 11.69 -10.51 -3.37
N GLY A 36 11.63 -10.76 -4.67
CA GLY A 36 11.18 -12.05 -5.19
C GLY A 36 9.66 -12.24 -5.26
N LEU A 37 8.90 -11.14 -5.16
CA LEU A 37 7.43 -11.21 -5.21
C LEU A 37 6.89 -11.43 -6.63
N VAL A 38 7.65 -11.07 -7.65
CA VAL A 38 7.18 -11.20 -9.04
C VAL A 38 7.34 -12.64 -9.51
N GLY A 39 6.29 -13.19 -10.06
CA GLY A 39 6.29 -14.54 -10.59
C GLY A 39 7.04 -14.66 -11.92
N PRO A 40 7.09 -15.87 -12.49
CA PRO A 40 7.76 -16.08 -13.76
C PRO A 40 7.01 -15.40 -14.90
N ASP A 41 7.75 -15.13 -15.98
CA ASP A 41 7.15 -14.63 -17.21
C ASP A 41 6.17 -15.67 -17.74
N PHE A 42 5.20 -15.23 -18.50
CA PHE A 42 4.19 -16.09 -19.08
C PHE A 42 4.09 -15.86 -20.59
N GLU A 43 3.64 -16.90 -21.31
CA GLU A 43 3.57 -16.87 -22.76
C GLU A 43 2.12 -16.90 -23.24
N ASP A 44 1.85 -16.20 -24.35
CA ASP A 44 0.57 -16.28 -25.02
C ASP A 44 0.54 -17.45 -26.03
N ALA A 45 -0.57 -17.63 -26.71
CA ALA A 45 -0.76 -18.72 -27.65
C ALA A 45 0.20 -18.67 -28.85
N ALA A 46 0.75 -17.50 -29.16
CA ALA A 46 1.72 -17.34 -30.26
C ALA A 46 3.17 -17.51 -29.78
N GLY A 47 3.39 -17.77 -28.48
CA GLY A 47 4.71 -17.92 -27.91
C GLY A 47 5.41 -16.61 -27.55
N ALA A 48 4.70 -15.49 -27.57
CA ALA A 48 5.27 -14.23 -27.12
C ALA A 48 5.33 -14.19 -25.60
N SER A 49 6.48 -13.76 -25.08
CA SER A 49 6.69 -13.69 -23.63
C SER A 49 6.15 -12.39 -23.05
N HIS A 50 5.54 -12.50 -21.89
CA HIS A 50 5.03 -11.35 -21.12
C HIS A 50 5.70 -11.33 -19.76
N PRO A 51 6.10 -10.14 -19.25
CA PRO A 51 6.75 -10.05 -17.95
C PRO A 51 5.86 -10.56 -16.83
N GLY A 52 6.47 -11.27 -15.89
CA GLY A 52 5.77 -11.82 -14.74
C GLY A 52 5.09 -10.77 -13.88
N LEU A 53 4.01 -11.15 -13.25
CA LEU A 53 3.23 -10.31 -12.35
C LEU A 53 3.33 -10.87 -10.93
N ILE A 54 2.93 -10.05 -9.97
CA ILE A 54 2.89 -10.49 -8.58
C ILE A 54 1.81 -11.58 -8.43
N PRO A 55 2.16 -12.76 -7.87
CA PRO A 55 1.20 -13.86 -7.74
C PRO A 55 0.26 -13.71 -6.56
N LEU A 56 0.48 -12.71 -5.70
CA LEU A 56 -0.40 -12.44 -4.57
C LEU A 56 -1.54 -11.52 -5.00
N GLY A 57 -2.72 -11.74 -4.43
CA GLY A 57 -3.77 -10.75 -4.56
C GLY A 57 -3.38 -9.46 -3.84
N LEU A 58 -3.72 -8.33 -4.42
CA LEU A 58 -3.52 -7.01 -3.82
C LEU A 58 -4.86 -6.29 -3.75
N PRO A 59 -5.76 -6.68 -2.83
CA PRO A 59 -7.02 -5.96 -2.68
C PRO A 59 -6.77 -4.50 -2.33
N VAL A 60 -7.51 -3.62 -2.97
CA VAL A 60 -7.48 -2.20 -2.69
C VAL A 60 -8.77 -1.86 -1.95
N LEU A 61 -8.64 -1.53 -0.69
CA LEU A 61 -9.77 -1.26 0.21
C LEU A 61 -9.93 0.24 0.40
N GLY A 62 -11.14 0.67 0.66
CA GLY A 62 -11.43 2.06 0.99
C GLY A 62 -11.67 2.25 2.46
N ALA A 63 -11.21 3.37 3.02
CA ALA A 63 -11.47 3.72 4.41
C ALA A 63 -11.61 5.24 4.53
N GLU A 64 -12.20 5.69 5.63
CA GLU A 64 -12.16 7.09 5.97
C GLU A 64 -10.72 7.51 6.27
N ALA A 65 -10.35 8.71 5.86
CA ALA A 65 -9.00 9.22 6.07
C ALA A 65 -8.55 9.11 7.53
N ALA A 66 -9.45 9.37 8.47
CA ALA A 66 -9.14 9.31 9.90
C ALA A 66 -8.82 7.90 10.39
N ALA A 67 -9.24 6.86 9.68
CA ALA A 67 -8.94 5.49 10.04
C ALA A 67 -7.51 5.07 9.67
N LEU A 68 -6.88 5.74 8.71
CA LEU A 68 -5.57 5.35 8.21
C LEU A 68 -4.46 5.43 9.26
N PRO A 69 -4.33 6.51 10.05
CA PRO A 69 -3.31 6.55 11.10
C PRO A 69 -3.52 5.46 12.16
N VAL A 70 -4.77 5.16 12.50
CA VAL A 70 -5.12 4.13 13.49
C VAL A 70 -4.70 2.76 12.98
N LEU A 71 -5.04 2.44 11.74
CA LEU A 71 -4.65 1.17 11.10
C LEU A 71 -3.14 1.03 11.01
N ARG A 72 -2.48 2.12 10.61
CA ARG A 72 -1.01 2.13 10.50
C ARG A 72 -0.36 1.81 11.83
N SER A 73 -0.76 2.50 12.89
CA SER A 73 -0.20 2.28 14.22
C SER A 73 -0.44 0.85 14.71
N ALA A 74 -1.65 0.33 14.52
CA ALA A 74 -1.97 -1.04 14.89
C ALA A 74 -1.14 -2.07 14.11
N ALA A 75 -0.90 -1.82 12.83
CA ALA A 75 -0.09 -2.70 11.99
C ALA A 75 1.37 -2.70 12.43
N VAL A 76 1.92 -1.52 12.71
CA VAL A 76 3.30 -1.39 13.22
C VAL A 76 3.46 -2.12 14.54
N GLU A 77 2.54 -1.95 15.48
CA GLU A 77 2.57 -2.63 16.77
C GLU A 77 2.56 -4.16 16.64
N ARG A 78 1.89 -4.67 15.61
CA ARG A 78 1.83 -6.12 15.35
C ARG A 78 2.98 -6.65 14.52
N GLY A 79 3.97 -5.81 14.22
CA GLY A 79 5.14 -6.22 13.45
C GLY A 79 4.88 -6.50 11.99
N LEU A 80 3.79 -5.98 11.42
CA LEU A 80 3.49 -6.16 10.00
C LEU A 80 4.41 -5.28 9.15
N VAL A 81 4.60 -5.68 7.88
CA VAL A 81 5.23 -4.80 6.91
C VAL A 81 4.24 -3.67 6.60
N VAL A 82 4.68 -2.44 6.73
CA VAL A 82 3.86 -1.26 6.47
C VAL A 82 4.60 -0.33 5.53
N VAL A 83 3.92 0.07 4.45
CA VAL A 83 4.38 1.15 3.58
C VAL A 83 3.28 2.20 3.59
N ASP A 84 3.63 3.45 3.84
CA ASP A 84 2.63 4.49 3.91
C ASP A 84 2.92 5.62 2.93
N LEU A 85 1.86 6.31 2.50
CA LEU A 85 1.96 7.49 1.66
C LEU A 85 1.36 8.67 2.42
N PRO A 86 2.19 9.50 3.04
CA PRO A 86 1.72 10.71 3.70
C PRO A 86 1.10 11.69 2.72
N ALA A 87 0.13 12.46 3.20
CA ALA A 87 -0.57 13.46 2.39
C ALA A 87 0.36 14.55 1.84
N ALA A 88 1.49 14.80 2.49
CA ALA A 88 2.51 15.73 2.02
C ALA A 88 2.98 15.39 0.61
N GLY A 89 2.86 14.13 0.18
CA GLY A 89 3.22 13.71 -1.18
C GLY A 89 2.40 14.37 -2.28
N GLN A 90 1.20 14.85 -1.98
CA GLN A 90 0.37 15.54 -2.96
C GLN A 90 0.84 16.96 -3.26
N GLN A 91 1.57 17.55 -2.33
CA GLN A 91 1.95 18.97 -2.38
C GLN A 91 3.38 19.19 -2.86
N THR A 92 4.11 18.13 -3.10
CA THR A 92 5.51 18.19 -3.50
C THR A 92 5.72 17.56 -4.87
N THR A 93 6.64 18.15 -5.63
CA THR A 93 6.94 17.71 -6.99
C THR A 93 8.23 16.88 -7.08
N ASP A 94 9.01 16.85 -6.00
CA ASP A 94 10.23 16.05 -5.97
C ASP A 94 10.37 15.34 -4.62
N TYR A 95 11.18 14.29 -4.64
CA TYR A 95 11.31 13.40 -3.48
C TYR A 95 11.99 14.09 -2.30
N ASP A 96 12.96 14.96 -2.54
CA ASP A 96 13.66 15.65 -1.46
C ASP A 96 12.74 16.65 -0.75
N ALA A 97 11.91 17.37 -1.50
CA ALA A 97 10.90 18.26 -0.94
C ALA A 97 9.87 17.47 -0.12
N PHE A 98 9.47 16.31 -0.60
CA PHE A 98 8.57 15.40 0.13
C PHE A 98 9.19 14.96 1.45
N ARG A 99 10.44 14.50 1.43
CA ARG A 99 11.13 14.05 2.64
C ARG A 99 11.27 15.18 3.66
N ALA A 100 11.58 16.39 3.18
CA ALA A 100 11.70 17.57 4.06
C ALA A 100 10.37 17.90 4.72
N ALA A 101 9.27 17.86 3.98
CA ALA A 101 7.94 18.13 4.51
C ALA A 101 7.53 17.11 5.59
N VAL A 102 7.81 15.83 5.36
CA VAL A 102 7.51 14.78 6.33
C VAL A 102 8.38 14.93 7.58
N ALA A 103 9.63 15.32 7.42
CA ALA A 103 10.57 15.50 8.55
C ALA A 103 10.13 16.60 9.54
N GLU A 104 9.30 17.54 9.09
CA GLU A 104 8.78 18.61 9.94
C GLU A 104 7.56 18.21 10.78
N ALA A 105 6.97 17.04 10.51
CA ALA A 105 5.77 16.60 11.19
C ALA A 105 6.05 15.38 12.05
N SER A 106 5.43 15.31 13.23
CA SER A 106 5.46 14.09 14.04
C SER A 106 4.48 13.06 13.47
N VAL A 107 4.64 11.80 13.88
CA VAL A 107 3.72 10.73 13.48
C VAL A 107 2.27 11.09 13.80
N ALA A 108 2.03 11.75 14.95
CA ALA A 108 0.69 12.14 15.35
C ALA A 108 0.07 13.23 14.44
N GLU A 109 0.92 14.03 13.80
CA GLU A 109 0.49 15.11 12.90
C GLU A 109 0.35 14.66 11.45
N LEU A 110 0.95 13.53 11.07
CA LEU A 110 0.90 13.05 9.70
C LEU A 110 -0.49 12.56 9.33
N ARG A 111 -0.95 12.99 8.16
CA ARG A 111 -2.12 12.44 7.49
C ARG A 111 -1.65 11.56 6.36
N TYR A 112 -2.42 10.54 6.05
CA TYR A 112 -2.07 9.58 5.03
C TYR A 112 -3.11 9.57 3.92
N LEU A 113 -2.66 9.38 2.69
CA LEU A 113 -3.52 9.13 1.54
C LEU A 113 -3.86 7.65 1.44
N ALA A 114 -2.90 6.82 1.79
CA ALA A 114 -3.02 5.38 1.69
C ALA A 114 -1.95 4.69 2.52
N ILE A 115 -2.20 3.45 2.87
CA ILE A 115 -1.22 2.55 3.49
C ILE A 115 -1.29 1.18 2.83
N LEU A 116 -0.16 0.47 2.85
CA LEU A 116 -0.11 -0.93 2.49
C LEU A 116 0.33 -1.71 3.72
N VAL A 117 -0.37 -2.79 4.03
CA VAL A 117 0.00 -3.69 5.13
C VAL A 117 0.13 -5.12 4.62
N SER A 118 1.14 -5.82 5.10
CA SER A 118 1.40 -7.20 4.70
C SER A 118 1.92 -8.02 5.87
N GLY A 119 1.45 -9.23 5.98
CA GLY A 119 1.87 -10.16 7.03
C GLY A 119 0.97 -11.37 7.13
N PRO A 120 0.96 -12.06 8.29
CA PRO A 120 0.13 -13.23 8.47
C PRO A 120 -1.34 -12.94 8.13
N PRO A 121 -1.98 -13.79 7.32
CA PRO A 121 -3.35 -13.53 6.85
C PRO A 121 -4.34 -13.24 7.95
N LYS A 122 -4.28 -13.99 9.04
CA LYS A 122 -5.20 -13.82 10.17
C LYS A 122 -5.08 -12.44 10.80
N THR A 123 -3.84 -11.97 10.98
CA THR A 123 -3.57 -10.66 11.59
C THR A 123 -4.05 -9.54 10.67
N VAL A 124 -3.75 -9.63 9.39
CA VAL A 124 -4.16 -8.62 8.41
C VAL A 124 -5.68 -8.56 8.30
N ARG A 125 -6.35 -9.72 8.24
CA ARG A 125 -7.82 -9.76 8.19
C ARG A 125 -8.46 -9.17 9.42
N LYS A 126 -7.88 -9.39 10.58
CA LYS A 126 -8.39 -8.83 11.84
C LYS A 126 -8.39 -7.30 11.81
N LEU A 127 -7.35 -6.70 11.21
CA LEU A 127 -7.23 -5.25 11.10
C LEU A 127 -8.12 -4.65 10.01
N THR A 128 -8.34 -5.37 8.92
CA THR A 128 -8.95 -4.82 7.71
C THR A 128 -10.27 -5.46 7.31
N GLY A 129 -10.74 -6.45 8.06
CA GLY A 129 -11.90 -7.26 7.67
C GLY A 129 -13.21 -6.51 7.59
N SER A 130 -13.33 -5.36 8.26
CA SER A 130 -14.54 -4.52 8.20
C SER A 130 -14.54 -3.57 6.99
N LEU A 131 -13.44 -3.48 6.26
CA LEU A 131 -13.31 -2.55 5.13
C LEU A 131 -13.76 -3.21 3.83
N GLY A 132 -14.49 -2.45 3.01
CA GLY A 132 -14.88 -2.88 1.69
C GLY A 132 -13.87 -2.49 0.62
N LEU A 133 -14.04 -3.05 -0.56
CA LEU A 133 -13.23 -2.68 -1.71
C LEU A 133 -13.44 -1.19 -2.06
N LEU A 134 -12.37 -0.54 -2.49
CA LEU A 134 -12.45 0.83 -2.96
C LEU A 134 -13.36 0.89 -4.19
N ARG A 135 -14.28 1.87 -4.22
CA ARG A 135 -15.24 2.06 -5.31
C ARG A 135 -15.22 3.49 -5.82
#